data_0d376fa779bb828154bc1bf13e0e9548
#
_entry.id   0d376fa779bb828154bc1bf13e0e9548
#
_cell.length_a   1.000
_cell.length_b   1.000
_cell.length_c   1.000
_cell.angle_alpha   90.00
_cell.angle_beta   90.00
_cell.angle_gamma   90.00
#
_symmetry.space_group_name_H-M   'P 1'
#
loop_
_entity.id
_entity.type
_entity.pdbx_description
1 polymer ?
#
loop_
_entity_poly.entity_id
_entity_poly.type
_entity_poly.pdbx_seq_one_letter_code
_entity_poly.pdbx_strand_id
1 'polypeptide(L)'
;MKKLLLVTFSDNADHQDTLFGMYEEMKNRSDWDVYLLCIQTPKVELQKSDHTWLVDCPERPGVTKKTFNLALLVSIIHRIRKEHFDAIYFESLHTWNLPIMIMAGKAKTYQVIHEVIPHEGDSQVKMVDLMNKAVVKFADVIVLRNRTYIQDMIDRYRISAERVKYLELWRRYPDYTAPVHNSRALFFGRINPYKGADNLLEVVRLCPDIQFDVIGRVDPQMQDVVDQLAKEKNVKLNNDYVTDEEMRAAFINCDWAIVPYNSASQSGIIIDAYKYSRPVIAFAVGAIPEQLDDGKSGYLVEAGDNQKFAAKLKEAMRLSAEQYDAMSREAYQYGSKKYATSGAVERFVDLLEENK
;
A
#
# COMPACT_ATOMS: atom_id res chain seq x y z
N MET A 1 30.95 4.07 4.90
CA MET A 1 29.49 4.17 4.99
C MET A 1 28.93 3.91 3.60
N LYS A 2 27.99 2.97 3.45
CA LYS A 2 27.34 2.67 2.17
C LYS A 2 26.35 3.76 1.82
N LYS A 3 26.14 4.05 0.55
CA LYS A 3 25.20 5.06 0.08
C LYS A 3 23.93 4.43 -0.53
N LEU A 4 22.79 4.85 -0.04
CA LEU A 4 21.47 4.42 -0.52
C LEU A 4 20.70 5.60 -1.10
N LEU A 5 20.13 5.42 -2.30
CA LEU A 5 19.16 6.34 -2.86
C LEU A 5 17.76 5.72 -2.84
N LEU A 6 16.85 6.33 -2.12
CA LEU A 6 15.43 6.02 -2.13
C LEU A 6 14.73 6.88 -3.19
N VAL A 7 13.95 6.27 -4.08
CA VAL A 7 13.34 6.97 -5.23
C VAL A 7 11.83 6.75 -5.28
N THR A 8 11.06 7.84 -5.34
CA THR A 8 9.65 7.82 -5.74
C THR A 8 9.28 9.03 -6.58
N PHE A 9 8.78 8.79 -7.78
CA PHE A 9 8.17 9.82 -8.63
C PHE A 9 6.63 9.75 -8.57
N SER A 10 6.10 9.09 -7.55
CA SER A 10 4.66 8.97 -7.35
C SER A 10 4.11 10.20 -6.63
N ASP A 11 2.97 10.68 -7.10
CA ASP A 11 2.13 11.66 -6.43
C ASP A 11 1.14 11.00 -5.43
N ASN A 12 1.17 9.66 -5.33
CA ASN A 12 0.33 8.93 -4.40
C ASN A 12 0.88 9.06 -2.97
N ALA A 13 0.05 9.55 -2.04
CA ALA A 13 0.40 9.73 -0.64
C ALA A 13 0.88 8.43 0.02
N ASP A 14 0.26 7.28 -0.28
CA ASP A 14 0.66 5.96 0.26
C ASP A 14 2.11 5.59 -0.08
N HIS A 15 2.53 5.80 -1.34
CA HIS A 15 3.91 5.53 -1.75
C HIS A 15 4.90 6.48 -1.09
N GLN A 16 4.49 7.74 -0.92
CA GLN A 16 5.30 8.77 -0.28
C GLN A 16 5.45 8.47 1.23
N ASP A 17 4.35 8.20 1.94
CA ASP A 17 4.39 7.90 3.38
C ASP A 17 5.23 6.65 3.67
N THR A 18 5.08 5.61 2.85
CA THR A 18 5.92 4.41 2.93
C THR A 18 7.40 4.76 2.80
N LEU A 19 7.79 5.46 1.75
CA LEU A 19 9.20 5.72 1.47
C LEU A 19 9.80 6.76 2.42
N PHE A 20 9.05 7.81 2.77
CA PHE A 20 9.51 8.86 3.68
C PHE A 20 9.64 8.33 5.11
N GLY A 21 8.74 7.44 5.56
CA GLY A 21 8.91 6.74 6.82
C GLY A 21 10.22 5.97 6.89
N MET A 22 10.54 5.22 5.82
CA MET A 22 11.81 4.49 5.74
C MET A 22 13.02 5.44 5.70
N TYR A 23 12.93 6.54 4.95
CA TYR A 23 13.99 7.55 4.91
C TYR A 23 14.28 8.13 6.30
N GLU A 24 13.25 8.48 7.07
CA GLU A 24 13.38 9.03 8.42
C GLU A 24 14.03 8.04 9.40
N GLU A 25 13.72 6.75 9.32
CA GLU A 25 14.35 5.71 10.14
C GLU A 25 15.81 5.47 9.72
N MET A 26 16.03 5.36 8.40
CA MET A 26 17.35 5.04 7.86
C MET A 26 18.39 6.17 8.03
N LYS A 27 17.99 7.45 7.97
CA LYS A 27 18.91 8.59 8.09
C LYS A 27 19.64 8.67 9.44
N ASN A 28 19.11 8.00 10.46
CA ASN A 28 19.72 7.97 11.80
C ASN A 28 20.70 6.82 11.99
N ARG A 29 20.89 5.96 10.98
CA ARG A 29 21.83 4.84 11.04
C ARG A 29 23.25 5.30 10.73
N SER A 30 24.23 4.65 11.36
CA SER A 30 25.65 4.95 11.14
C SER A 30 26.28 4.14 9.99
N ASP A 31 25.61 3.10 9.50
CA ASP A 31 26.09 2.17 8.46
C ASP A 31 25.72 2.63 7.04
N TRP A 32 24.63 3.42 6.90
CA TRP A 32 24.12 3.92 5.62
C TRP A 32 24.05 5.45 5.58
N ASP A 33 24.49 6.03 4.46
CA ASP A 33 24.28 7.44 4.07
C ASP A 33 23.11 7.48 3.09
N VAL A 34 21.95 7.98 3.54
CA VAL A 34 20.67 7.79 2.84
C VAL A 34 20.22 9.09 2.19
N TYR A 35 19.88 8.99 0.91
CA TYR A 35 19.37 10.07 0.08
C TYR A 35 17.94 9.74 -0.37
N LEU A 36 17.16 10.79 -0.60
CA LEU A 36 15.80 10.71 -1.10
C LEU A 36 15.64 11.51 -2.40
N LEU A 37 15.17 10.90 -3.46
CA LEU A 37 14.79 11.53 -4.72
C LEU A 37 13.28 11.41 -4.91
N CYS A 38 12.56 12.52 -4.94
CA CYS A 38 11.11 12.53 -5.12
C CYS A 38 10.62 13.76 -5.91
N ILE A 39 9.33 13.79 -6.20
CA ILE A 39 8.68 14.91 -6.87
C ILE A 39 8.83 16.22 -6.07
N GLN A 40 8.80 17.35 -6.75
CA GLN A 40 9.06 18.67 -6.16
C GLN A 40 8.03 19.07 -5.08
N THR A 41 6.76 18.67 -5.27
CA THR A 41 5.66 18.98 -4.34
C THR A 41 5.04 17.68 -3.80
N PRO A 42 5.67 17.05 -2.79
CA PRO A 42 5.10 15.86 -2.18
C PRO A 42 3.82 16.20 -1.43
N LYS A 43 2.86 15.28 -1.42
CA LYS A 43 1.59 15.40 -0.67
C LYS A 43 1.77 15.09 0.81
N VAL A 44 2.73 14.24 1.14
CA VAL A 44 3.08 13.87 2.51
C VAL A 44 4.19 14.80 3.01
N GLU A 45 4.08 15.25 4.25
CA GLU A 45 5.07 16.11 4.87
C GLU A 45 6.45 15.43 4.93
N LEU A 46 7.47 16.16 4.49
CA LEU A 46 8.84 15.71 4.41
C LEU A 46 9.79 16.71 5.05
N GLN A 47 10.65 16.23 5.95
CA GLN A 47 11.77 17.04 6.45
C GLN A 47 12.82 17.18 5.34
N LYS A 48 12.98 18.42 4.84
CA LYS A 48 14.00 18.74 3.83
C LYS A 48 15.39 18.70 4.44
N SER A 49 16.34 18.14 3.70
CA SER A 49 17.75 18.08 4.04
C SER A 49 18.62 18.19 2.79
N ASP A 50 19.93 18.26 2.94
CA ASP A 50 20.88 18.27 1.81
C ASP A 50 20.84 16.93 1.02
N HIS A 51 20.35 15.87 1.64
CA HIS A 51 20.17 14.56 1.03
C HIS A 51 18.79 14.40 0.37
N THR A 52 17.93 15.41 0.41
CA THR A 52 16.59 15.38 -0.19
C THR A 52 16.58 16.11 -1.53
N TRP A 53 16.38 15.35 -2.61
CA TRP A 53 16.37 15.85 -3.98
C TRP A 53 14.94 15.95 -4.48
N LEU A 54 14.39 17.15 -4.49
CA LEU A 54 13.05 17.45 -5.01
C LEU A 54 13.15 17.86 -6.48
N VAL A 55 12.45 17.18 -7.38
CA VAL A 55 12.54 17.40 -8.83
C VAL A 55 11.18 17.64 -9.47
N ASP A 56 11.10 18.59 -10.41
CA ASP A 56 9.90 18.83 -11.23
C ASP A 56 9.82 17.79 -12.36
N CYS A 57 9.51 16.57 -12.01
CA CYS A 57 9.37 15.45 -12.93
C CYS A 57 7.90 15.17 -13.26
N PRO A 58 7.62 14.36 -14.30
CA PRO A 58 6.27 13.85 -14.52
C PRO A 58 5.82 12.98 -13.36
N GLU A 59 4.54 13.08 -13.01
CA GLU A 59 3.92 12.21 -12.03
C GLU A 59 3.77 10.78 -12.58
N ARG A 60 3.72 9.79 -11.67
CA ARG A 60 3.50 8.39 -12.01
C ARG A 60 2.28 8.21 -12.95
N PRO A 61 2.35 7.37 -13.99
CA PRO A 61 3.46 6.49 -14.41
C PRO A 61 4.55 7.18 -15.22
N GLY A 62 4.51 8.49 -15.38
CA GLY A 62 5.51 9.26 -16.10
C GLY A 62 5.25 9.37 -17.60
N VAL A 63 3.99 9.36 -18.03
CA VAL A 63 3.59 9.50 -19.44
C VAL A 63 2.90 10.84 -19.65
N THR A 64 3.68 11.91 -19.63
CA THR A 64 3.23 13.30 -19.83
C THR A 64 4.24 14.06 -20.69
N LYS A 65 3.93 15.32 -21.06
CA LYS A 65 4.90 16.18 -21.75
C LYS A 65 6.20 16.39 -20.96
N LYS A 66 6.13 16.40 -19.62
CA LYS A 66 7.29 16.51 -18.73
C LYS A 66 8.25 15.32 -18.82
N THR A 67 7.80 14.15 -19.30
CA THR A 67 8.64 12.97 -19.51
C THR A 67 9.79 13.25 -20.46
N PHE A 68 9.60 14.17 -21.42
CA PHE A 68 10.60 14.54 -22.40
C PHE A 68 11.56 15.63 -21.92
N ASN A 69 11.53 16.01 -20.63
CA ASN A 69 12.57 16.87 -20.05
C ASN A 69 13.87 16.07 -19.84
N LEU A 70 14.51 15.74 -20.98
CA LEU A 70 15.73 14.94 -21.00
C LEU A 70 16.90 15.65 -20.30
N ALA A 71 16.93 16.98 -20.32
CA ALA A 71 17.98 17.74 -19.64
C ALA A 71 17.93 17.50 -18.10
N LEU A 72 16.73 17.54 -17.52
CA LEU A 72 16.54 17.24 -16.10
C LEU A 72 16.90 15.78 -15.78
N LEU A 73 16.43 14.83 -16.60
CA LEU A 73 16.74 13.42 -16.42
C LEU A 73 18.25 13.14 -16.47
N VAL A 74 18.96 13.73 -17.45
CA VAL A 74 20.41 13.62 -17.57
C VAL A 74 21.12 14.24 -16.35
N SER A 75 20.62 15.38 -15.85
CA SER A 75 21.15 16.03 -14.64
C SER A 75 21.00 15.11 -13.42
N ILE A 76 19.85 14.47 -13.24
CA ILE A 76 19.60 13.48 -12.16
C ILE A 76 20.58 12.32 -12.28
N ILE A 77 20.70 11.70 -13.47
CA ILE A 77 21.61 10.58 -13.71
C ILE A 77 23.08 11.00 -13.46
N HIS A 78 23.49 12.18 -13.90
CA HIS A 78 24.83 12.70 -13.62
C HIS A 78 25.10 12.83 -12.10
N ARG A 79 24.12 13.37 -11.36
CA ARG A 79 24.21 13.51 -9.91
C ARG A 79 24.29 12.14 -9.22
N ILE A 80 23.46 11.17 -9.63
CA ILE A 80 23.49 9.77 -9.13
C ILE A 80 24.90 9.18 -9.35
N ARG A 81 25.46 9.33 -10.53
CA ARG A 81 26.80 8.79 -10.85
C ARG A 81 27.91 9.45 -10.04
N LYS A 82 27.80 10.77 -9.79
CA LYS A 82 28.77 11.54 -9.00
C LYS A 82 28.78 11.10 -7.53
N GLU A 83 27.63 10.77 -6.97
CA GLU A 83 27.50 10.35 -5.58
C GLU A 83 27.97 8.92 -5.32
N HIS A 84 28.09 8.07 -6.35
CA HIS A 84 28.54 6.68 -6.24
C HIS A 84 27.72 5.85 -5.25
N PHE A 85 26.40 5.74 -5.48
CA PHE A 85 25.51 4.92 -4.66
C PHE A 85 25.88 3.43 -4.72
N ASP A 86 25.75 2.73 -3.59
CA ASP A 86 25.84 1.28 -3.49
C ASP A 86 24.50 0.63 -3.86
N ALA A 87 23.39 1.27 -3.50
CA ALA A 87 22.05 0.78 -3.78
C ALA A 87 21.10 1.91 -4.21
N ILE A 88 20.17 1.61 -5.12
CA ILE A 88 19.06 2.49 -5.52
C ILE A 88 17.76 1.69 -5.40
N TYR A 89 16.84 2.19 -4.60
CA TYR A 89 15.55 1.55 -4.33
C TYR A 89 14.40 2.37 -4.91
N PHE A 90 13.65 1.79 -5.83
CA PHE A 90 12.50 2.41 -6.50
C PHE A 90 11.20 1.89 -5.89
N GLU A 91 10.48 2.76 -5.17
CA GLU A 91 9.21 2.40 -4.53
C GLU A 91 8.05 2.29 -5.52
N SER A 92 8.07 3.06 -6.59
CA SER A 92 6.98 3.10 -7.57
C SER A 92 7.47 2.86 -8.99
N LEU A 93 6.57 2.32 -9.83
CA LEU A 93 6.84 2.18 -11.25
C LEU A 93 6.75 3.56 -11.93
N HIS A 94 7.79 3.92 -12.70
CA HIS A 94 7.87 5.19 -13.42
C HIS A 94 8.76 5.06 -14.67
N THR A 95 8.44 5.78 -15.76
CA THR A 95 9.20 5.72 -17.02
C THR A 95 10.67 6.08 -16.84
N TRP A 96 10.99 6.99 -15.92
CA TRP A 96 12.37 7.41 -15.64
C TRP A 96 13.18 6.39 -14.85
N ASN A 97 12.54 5.41 -14.22
CA ASN A 97 13.28 4.34 -13.50
C ASN A 97 14.20 3.60 -14.47
N LEU A 98 13.72 3.26 -15.66
CA LEU A 98 14.49 2.49 -16.64
C LEU A 98 15.81 3.15 -17.06
N PRO A 99 15.83 4.41 -17.57
CA PRO A 99 17.09 5.08 -17.91
C PRO A 99 17.99 5.29 -16.68
N ILE A 100 17.44 5.52 -15.49
CA ILE A 100 18.23 5.61 -14.26
C ILE A 100 18.89 4.28 -13.96
N MET A 101 18.17 3.15 -13.98
CA MET A 101 18.72 1.81 -13.78
C MET A 101 19.86 1.49 -14.75
N ILE A 102 19.66 1.75 -16.05
CA ILE A 102 20.68 1.46 -17.09
C ILE A 102 21.92 2.32 -16.89
N MET A 103 21.77 3.55 -16.41
CA MET A 103 22.84 4.55 -16.32
C MET A 103 23.35 4.79 -14.89
N ALA A 104 22.84 4.10 -13.89
CA ALA A 104 23.20 4.28 -12.47
C ALA A 104 24.65 3.89 -12.11
N GLY A 105 25.38 3.30 -13.05
CA GLY A 105 26.75 2.85 -12.83
C GLY A 105 26.80 1.48 -12.18
N LYS A 106 27.47 1.37 -11.02
CA LYS A 106 27.63 0.09 -10.29
C LYS A 106 26.63 -0.11 -9.16
N ALA A 107 25.72 0.87 -8.95
CA ALA A 107 24.71 0.79 -7.91
C ALA A 107 23.77 -0.40 -8.16
N LYS A 108 23.53 -1.21 -7.15
CA LYS A 108 22.54 -2.29 -7.21
C LYS A 108 21.14 -1.71 -7.19
N THR A 109 20.29 -2.15 -8.09
CA THR A 109 18.96 -1.57 -8.31
C THR A 109 17.86 -2.50 -7.82
N TYR A 110 16.96 -1.93 -7.02
CA TYR A 110 15.81 -2.62 -6.43
C TYR A 110 14.53 -1.96 -6.95
N GLN A 111 13.62 -2.72 -7.55
CA GLN A 111 12.35 -2.21 -8.04
C GLN A 111 11.18 -2.89 -7.34
N VAL A 112 10.33 -2.11 -6.70
CA VAL A 112 9.05 -2.61 -6.17
C VAL A 112 8.05 -2.78 -7.29
N ILE A 113 7.43 -3.96 -7.35
CA ILE A 113 6.28 -4.25 -8.21
C ILE A 113 5.07 -4.47 -7.31
N HIS A 114 4.13 -3.53 -7.33
CA HIS A 114 2.92 -3.59 -6.51
C HIS A 114 1.87 -4.55 -7.09
N GLU A 115 1.80 -4.67 -8.41
CA GLU A 115 0.83 -5.50 -9.11
C GLU A 115 1.54 -6.41 -10.11
N VAL A 116 1.68 -7.68 -9.76
CA VAL A 116 2.24 -8.72 -10.65
C VAL A 116 1.20 -9.11 -11.70
N ILE A 117 -0.04 -9.28 -11.25
CA ILE A 117 -1.21 -9.52 -12.09
C ILE A 117 -2.07 -8.26 -12.00
N PRO A 118 -2.17 -7.48 -13.10
CA PRO A 118 -3.03 -6.30 -13.12
C PRO A 118 -4.49 -6.68 -12.87
N HIS A 119 -5.22 -5.84 -12.13
CA HIS A 119 -6.63 -6.06 -11.85
C HIS A 119 -7.47 -5.94 -13.12
N GLU A 120 -8.42 -6.85 -13.32
CA GLU A 120 -9.38 -6.78 -14.42
C GLU A 120 -10.19 -5.47 -14.32
N GLY A 121 -10.35 -4.78 -15.45
CA GLY A 121 -11.07 -3.51 -15.52
C GLY A 121 -10.22 -2.25 -15.33
N ASP A 122 -8.92 -2.36 -15.04
CA ASP A 122 -8.04 -1.19 -15.05
C ASP A 122 -7.69 -0.78 -16.50
N SER A 123 -7.97 0.48 -16.84
CA SER A 123 -7.70 1.04 -18.16
C SER A 123 -6.20 1.08 -18.54
N GLN A 124 -5.30 0.94 -17.58
CA GLN A 124 -3.86 1.04 -17.77
C GLN A 124 -3.13 -0.32 -17.77
N VAL A 125 -3.84 -1.43 -17.71
CA VAL A 125 -3.28 -2.81 -17.62
C VAL A 125 -2.15 -3.05 -18.62
N LYS A 126 -2.36 -2.75 -19.91
CA LYS A 126 -1.35 -3.02 -20.96
C LYS A 126 -0.09 -2.17 -20.79
N MET A 127 -0.24 -0.93 -20.37
CA MET A 127 0.88 -0.02 -20.14
C MET A 127 1.70 -0.45 -18.92
N VAL A 128 1.03 -0.76 -17.82
CA VAL A 128 1.68 -1.26 -16.59
C VAL A 128 2.43 -2.56 -16.86
N ASP A 129 1.82 -3.52 -17.58
CA ASP A 129 2.48 -4.77 -17.95
C ASP A 129 3.72 -4.55 -18.84
N LEU A 130 3.64 -3.64 -19.82
CA LEU A 130 4.79 -3.30 -20.66
C LEU A 130 5.92 -2.66 -19.85
N MET A 131 5.58 -1.74 -18.94
CA MET A 131 6.55 -1.09 -18.07
C MET A 131 7.18 -2.08 -17.09
N ASN A 132 6.37 -2.98 -16.50
CA ASN A 132 6.88 -4.06 -15.65
C ASN A 132 7.88 -4.93 -16.42
N LYS A 133 7.56 -5.37 -17.66
CA LYS A 133 8.50 -6.14 -18.50
C LYS A 133 9.82 -5.42 -18.72
N ALA A 134 9.77 -4.10 -18.93
CA ALA A 134 10.97 -3.31 -19.15
C ALA A 134 11.81 -3.18 -17.88
N VAL A 135 11.23 -2.77 -16.75
CA VAL A 135 11.99 -2.57 -15.50
C VAL A 135 12.50 -3.89 -14.92
N VAL A 136 11.73 -4.98 -15.01
CA VAL A 136 12.13 -6.32 -14.55
C VAL A 136 13.36 -6.84 -15.31
N LYS A 137 13.52 -6.47 -16.57
CA LYS A 137 14.70 -6.87 -17.36
C LYS A 137 15.99 -6.24 -16.84
N PHE A 138 15.92 -5.01 -16.31
CA PHE A 138 17.10 -4.22 -15.97
C PHE A 138 17.34 -4.05 -14.46
N ALA A 139 16.32 -4.18 -13.61
CA ALA A 139 16.51 -4.16 -12.17
C ALA A 139 17.29 -5.41 -11.71
N ASP A 140 18.23 -5.26 -10.78
CA ASP A 140 18.97 -6.39 -10.20
C ASP A 140 18.07 -7.22 -9.30
N VAL A 141 17.23 -6.58 -8.52
CA VAL A 141 16.30 -7.21 -7.56
C VAL A 141 14.88 -6.67 -7.76
N ILE A 142 13.92 -7.58 -7.79
CA ILE A 142 12.50 -7.27 -7.80
C ILE A 142 11.93 -7.49 -6.40
N VAL A 143 11.26 -6.48 -5.85
CA VAL A 143 10.68 -6.53 -4.52
C VAL A 143 9.17 -6.63 -4.64
N LEU A 144 8.58 -7.66 -4.04
CA LEU A 144 7.14 -7.85 -3.93
C LEU A 144 6.66 -7.56 -2.51
N ARG A 145 5.44 -7.05 -2.40
CA ARG A 145 4.79 -6.71 -1.13
C ARG A 145 4.00 -7.88 -0.51
N ASN A 146 4.02 -9.05 -1.18
CA ASN A 146 3.38 -10.29 -0.74
C ASN A 146 4.19 -11.50 -1.23
N ARG A 147 3.95 -12.66 -0.64
CA ARG A 147 4.58 -13.92 -1.02
C ARG A 147 3.76 -14.70 -2.05
N THR A 148 2.45 -14.51 -2.04
CA THR A 148 1.48 -15.20 -2.89
C THR A 148 1.86 -15.14 -4.36
N TYR A 149 2.30 -13.97 -4.85
CA TYR A 149 2.60 -13.77 -6.27
C TYR A 149 4.07 -13.91 -6.65
N ILE A 150 4.92 -14.49 -5.79
CA ILE A 150 6.35 -14.71 -6.11
C ILE A 150 6.49 -15.65 -7.30
N GLN A 151 5.76 -16.78 -7.30
CA GLN A 151 5.83 -17.75 -8.39
C GLN A 151 5.27 -17.17 -9.70
N ASP A 152 4.14 -16.47 -9.63
CA ASP A 152 3.57 -15.77 -10.80
C ASP A 152 4.56 -14.76 -11.39
N MET A 153 5.30 -14.03 -10.54
CA MET A 153 6.33 -13.10 -10.98
C MET A 153 7.46 -13.81 -11.74
N ILE A 154 7.94 -14.91 -11.20
CA ILE A 154 9.01 -15.73 -11.81
C ILE A 154 8.54 -16.25 -13.17
N ASP A 155 7.36 -16.85 -13.22
CA ASP A 155 6.84 -17.53 -14.43
C ASP A 155 6.45 -16.50 -15.51
N ARG A 156 5.75 -15.42 -15.12
CA ARG A 156 5.26 -14.39 -16.05
C ARG A 156 6.41 -13.66 -16.75
N TYR A 157 7.45 -13.30 -16.01
CA TYR A 157 8.56 -12.51 -16.53
C TYR A 157 9.82 -13.35 -16.84
N ARG A 158 9.79 -14.66 -16.56
CA ARG A 158 10.89 -15.62 -16.81
C ARG A 158 12.21 -15.16 -16.19
N ILE A 159 12.15 -14.80 -14.92
CA ILE A 159 13.31 -14.33 -14.14
C ILE A 159 13.72 -15.37 -13.11
N SER A 160 14.99 -15.28 -12.67
CA SER A 160 15.51 -16.16 -11.61
C SER A 160 14.82 -15.87 -10.27
N ALA A 161 14.49 -16.91 -9.52
CA ALA A 161 13.89 -16.81 -8.20
C ALA A 161 14.73 -15.99 -7.21
N GLU A 162 16.05 -16.03 -7.35
CA GLU A 162 17.01 -15.30 -6.51
C GLU A 162 16.82 -13.78 -6.62
N ARG A 163 16.35 -13.30 -7.78
CA ARG A 163 16.08 -11.88 -8.02
C ARG A 163 14.76 -11.41 -7.43
N VAL A 164 13.86 -12.30 -7.03
CA VAL A 164 12.55 -11.94 -6.47
C VAL A 164 12.63 -12.00 -4.95
N LYS A 165 12.41 -10.88 -4.31
CA LYS A 165 12.45 -10.76 -2.85
C LYS A 165 11.12 -10.26 -2.32
N TYR A 166 10.81 -10.67 -1.11
CA TYR A 166 9.65 -10.20 -0.36
C TYR A 166 10.07 -9.14 0.64
N LEU A 167 9.32 -8.05 0.67
CA LEU A 167 9.40 -7.05 1.71
C LEU A 167 8.01 -6.45 1.89
N GLU A 168 7.42 -6.58 3.06
CA GLU A 168 6.09 -6.09 3.35
C GLU A 168 5.95 -4.58 3.19
N LEU A 169 4.73 -4.11 2.93
CA LEU A 169 4.39 -2.70 3.03
C LEU A 169 4.47 -2.29 4.51
N TRP A 170 4.95 -1.09 4.78
CA TRP A 170 5.06 -0.56 6.14
C TRP A 170 4.35 0.79 6.29
N ARG A 171 4.09 1.15 7.56
CA ARG A 171 3.50 2.44 7.96
C ARG A 171 4.14 2.93 9.25
N ARG A 172 4.08 4.23 9.49
CA ARG A 172 4.36 4.77 10.83
C ARG A 172 3.19 4.44 11.76
N TYR A 173 3.47 3.76 12.85
CA TYR A 173 2.48 3.39 13.85
C TYR A 173 2.52 4.39 15.00
N PRO A 174 1.37 4.97 15.41
CA PRO A 174 1.26 5.71 16.66
C PRO A 174 1.26 4.73 17.84
N ASP A 175 1.32 5.24 19.05
CA ASP A 175 1.09 4.44 20.24
C ASP A 175 -0.31 3.81 20.23
N TYR A 176 -0.44 2.65 20.89
CA TYR A 176 -1.72 1.97 21.01
C TYR A 176 -2.77 2.90 21.63
N THR A 177 -3.92 2.96 20.99
CA THR A 177 -5.10 3.66 21.50
C THR A 177 -6.24 2.64 21.63
N ALA A 178 -6.82 2.54 22.84
CA ALA A 178 -7.97 1.67 23.08
C ALA A 178 -9.13 2.04 22.15
N PRO A 179 -9.87 1.05 21.63
CA PRO A 179 -10.98 1.31 20.75
C PRO A 179 -12.17 1.93 21.48
N VAL A 180 -13.04 2.58 20.71
CA VAL A 180 -14.35 3.06 21.17
C VAL A 180 -15.41 2.20 20.48
N HIS A 181 -16.38 1.71 21.24
CA HIS A 181 -17.45 0.86 20.72
C HIS A 181 -18.58 1.73 20.14
N ASN A 182 -18.65 1.83 18.82
CA ASN A 182 -19.61 2.69 18.10
C ASN A 182 -20.63 1.88 17.26
N SER A 183 -20.49 0.55 17.23
CA SER A 183 -21.28 -0.37 16.38
C SER A 183 -21.25 0.01 14.90
N ARG A 184 -20.05 0.37 14.39
CA ARG A 184 -19.84 0.84 13.03
C ARG A 184 -18.84 -0.02 12.27
N ALA A 185 -19.16 -0.28 11.00
CA ALA A 185 -18.26 -0.89 10.03
C ALA A 185 -17.76 0.18 9.04
N LEU A 186 -16.45 0.18 8.74
CA LEU A 186 -15.81 1.11 7.82
C LEU A 186 -15.37 0.40 6.55
N PHE A 187 -15.88 0.86 5.41
CA PHE A 187 -15.28 0.61 4.10
C PHE A 187 -14.51 1.87 3.67
N PHE A 188 -13.21 1.74 3.45
CA PHE A 188 -12.36 2.88 3.12
C PHE A 188 -11.53 2.66 1.85
N GLY A 189 -11.34 3.75 1.09
CA GLY A 189 -10.49 3.80 -0.11
C GLY A 189 -11.27 3.86 -1.40
N ARG A 190 -10.58 4.04 -2.53
CA ARG A 190 -11.20 4.22 -3.84
C ARG A 190 -12.22 3.12 -4.14
N ILE A 191 -13.45 3.53 -4.46
CA ILE A 191 -14.55 2.61 -4.76
C ILE A 191 -14.46 2.22 -6.25
N ASN A 192 -13.88 1.05 -6.50
CA ASN A 192 -13.66 0.51 -7.85
C ASN A 192 -14.04 -0.97 -7.91
N PRO A 193 -14.14 -1.59 -9.10
CA PRO A 193 -14.66 -2.94 -9.26
C PRO A 193 -13.94 -4.01 -8.42
N TYR A 194 -12.60 -3.96 -8.31
CA TYR A 194 -11.87 -4.98 -7.58
C TYR A 194 -12.03 -4.88 -6.05
N LYS A 195 -12.43 -3.71 -5.53
CA LYS A 195 -12.70 -3.53 -4.09
C LYS A 195 -14.09 -3.99 -3.66
N GLY A 196 -14.90 -4.52 -4.57
CA GLY A 196 -16.14 -5.22 -4.25
C GLY A 196 -17.21 -4.31 -3.64
N ALA A 197 -17.47 -3.14 -4.24
CA ALA A 197 -18.57 -2.28 -3.79
C ALA A 197 -19.94 -2.94 -4.01
N ASP A 198 -20.07 -3.83 -4.96
CA ASP A 198 -21.21 -4.72 -5.20
C ASP A 198 -21.42 -5.69 -4.03
N ASN A 199 -20.36 -6.35 -3.57
CA ASN A 199 -20.40 -7.18 -2.36
C ASN A 199 -20.77 -6.34 -1.13
N LEU A 200 -20.18 -5.12 -1.00
CA LEU A 200 -20.51 -4.21 0.08
C LEU A 200 -21.99 -3.89 0.12
N LEU A 201 -22.61 -3.56 -1.03
CA LEU A 201 -24.02 -3.25 -1.12
C LEU A 201 -24.90 -4.42 -0.63
N GLU A 202 -24.55 -5.64 -1.01
CA GLU A 202 -25.26 -6.83 -0.56
C GLU A 202 -25.10 -7.05 0.95
N VAL A 203 -23.87 -6.93 1.48
CA VAL A 203 -23.60 -7.05 2.92
C VAL A 203 -24.35 -5.99 3.72
N VAL A 204 -24.39 -4.74 3.25
CA VAL A 204 -25.15 -3.63 3.86
C VAL A 204 -26.63 -3.99 4.00
N ARG A 205 -27.25 -4.51 2.92
CA ARG A 205 -28.65 -4.94 2.91
C ARG A 205 -28.94 -6.13 3.84
N LEU A 206 -27.98 -7.02 3.96
CA LEU A 206 -28.06 -8.17 4.89
C LEU A 206 -27.88 -7.76 6.35
N CYS A 207 -27.37 -6.55 6.62
CA CYS A 207 -27.04 -6.06 7.98
C CYS A 207 -27.72 -4.72 8.28
N PRO A 208 -29.08 -4.65 8.29
CA PRO A 208 -29.80 -3.37 8.45
C PRO A 208 -29.59 -2.68 9.81
N ASP A 209 -29.17 -3.42 10.83
CA ASP A 209 -28.96 -2.92 12.18
C ASP A 209 -27.52 -2.42 12.43
N ILE A 210 -26.61 -2.60 11.45
CA ILE A 210 -25.22 -2.15 11.53
C ILE A 210 -25.07 -0.85 10.73
N GLN A 211 -24.39 0.13 11.30
CA GLN A 211 -24.06 1.37 10.59
C GLN A 211 -22.79 1.20 9.78
N PHE A 212 -22.82 1.65 8.53
CA PHE A 212 -21.67 1.60 7.62
C PHE A 212 -21.21 3.01 7.27
N ASP A 213 -19.93 3.28 7.53
CA ASP A 213 -19.25 4.44 6.96
C ASP A 213 -18.54 3.98 5.67
N VAL A 214 -18.96 4.53 4.53
CA VAL A 214 -18.40 4.22 3.20
C VAL A 214 -17.68 5.46 2.70
N ILE A 215 -16.36 5.41 2.65
CA ILE A 215 -15.52 6.58 2.38
C ILE A 215 -14.56 6.30 1.25
N GLY A 216 -14.65 7.09 0.19
CA GLY A 216 -13.65 7.06 -0.88
C GLY A 216 -14.14 7.49 -2.24
N ARG A 217 -13.20 7.95 -3.04
CA ARG A 217 -13.48 8.43 -4.38
C ARG A 217 -14.03 7.31 -5.27
N VAL A 218 -15.10 7.60 -5.98
CA VAL A 218 -15.83 6.67 -6.84
C VAL A 218 -15.18 6.56 -8.21
N ASP A 219 -14.95 5.33 -8.66
CA ASP A 219 -14.67 5.04 -10.06
C ASP A 219 -15.98 5.18 -10.85
N PRO A 220 -16.01 5.85 -12.02
CA PRO A 220 -17.22 6.03 -12.81
C PRO A 220 -17.97 4.73 -13.12
N GLN A 221 -17.28 3.60 -13.21
CA GLN A 221 -17.89 2.28 -13.43
C GLN A 221 -18.74 1.80 -12.25
N MET A 222 -18.54 2.35 -11.05
CA MET A 222 -19.22 1.95 -9.82
C MET A 222 -20.32 2.94 -9.42
N GLN A 223 -20.63 3.97 -10.24
CA GLN A 223 -21.57 5.01 -9.87
C GLN A 223 -22.96 4.46 -9.54
N ASP A 224 -23.48 3.53 -10.33
CA ASP A 224 -24.80 2.93 -10.10
C ASP A 224 -24.89 2.17 -8.77
N VAL A 225 -23.79 1.52 -8.35
CA VAL A 225 -23.71 0.80 -7.07
C VAL A 225 -23.65 1.80 -5.92
N VAL A 226 -22.88 2.87 -6.08
CA VAL A 226 -22.74 3.92 -5.08
C VAL A 226 -24.06 4.68 -4.89
N ASP A 227 -24.80 4.93 -5.97
CA ASP A 227 -26.15 5.56 -5.91
C ASP A 227 -27.18 4.67 -5.17
N GLN A 228 -26.99 3.35 -5.20
CA GLN A 228 -27.78 2.41 -4.40
C GLN A 228 -27.33 2.43 -2.94
N LEU A 229 -26.02 2.39 -2.65
CA LEU A 229 -25.49 2.53 -1.29
C LEU A 229 -25.97 3.81 -0.61
N ALA A 230 -26.03 4.93 -1.33
CA ALA A 230 -26.51 6.21 -0.82
C ALA A 230 -28.00 6.21 -0.40
N LYS A 231 -28.80 5.25 -0.88
CA LYS A 231 -30.21 5.09 -0.53
C LYS A 231 -30.43 4.21 0.71
N GLU A 232 -29.42 3.45 1.11
CA GLU A 232 -29.53 2.56 2.27
C GLU A 232 -29.47 3.40 3.57
N LYS A 233 -30.44 3.19 4.47
CA LYS A 233 -30.61 4.02 5.68
C LYS A 233 -29.49 3.86 6.70
N ASN A 234 -28.79 2.76 6.63
CA ASN A 234 -27.67 2.40 7.50
C ASN A 234 -26.30 2.71 6.89
N VAL A 235 -26.25 3.48 5.79
CA VAL A 235 -25.02 3.92 5.14
C VAL A 235 -24.81 5.41 5.30
N LYS A 236 -23.62 5.79 5.76
CA LYS A 236 -23.10 7.14 5.65
C LYS A 236 -22.02 7.15 4.57
N LEU A 237 -22.35 7.74 3.42
CA LEU A 237 -21.46 7.81 2.28
C LEU A 237 -20.68 9.14 2.27
N ASN A 238 -19.36 9.06 2.07
CA ASN A 238 -18.52 10.20 1.71
C ASN A 238 -17.67 9.82 0.49
N ASN A 239 -17.98 10.37 -0.67
CA ASN A 239 -17.31 10.10 -1.95
C ASN A 239 -16.30 11.18 -2.36
N ASP A 240 -16.01 12.12 -1.48
CA ASP A 240 -15.02 13.17 -1.68
C ASP A 240 -13.61 12.69 -1.31
N TYR A 241 -12.63 13.53 -1.65
CA TYR A 241 -11.27 13.36 -1.15
C TYR A 241 -11.25 13.66 0.35
N VAL A 242 -10.67 12.75 1.13
CA VAL A 242 -10.53 12.94 2.58
C VAL A 242 -9.06 13.23 2.93
N THR A 243 -8.88 14.08 3.92
CA THR A 243 -7.59 14.39 4.52
C THR A 243 -7.08 13.24 5.39
N ASP A 244 -5.80 13.25 5.76
CA ASP A 244 -5.24 12.26 6.69
C ASP A 244 -5.91 12.32 8.07
N GLU A 245 -6.34 13.51 8.51
CA GLU A 245 -7.07 13.66 9.76
C GLU A 245 -8.48 13.05 9.69
N GLU A 246 -9.20 13.24 8.59
CA GLU A 246 -10.51 12.62 8.34
C GLU A 246 -10.38 11.10 8.21
N MET A 247 -9.34 10.60 7.53
CA MET A 247 -9.02 9.18 7.47
C MET A 247 -8.78 8.61 8.86
N ARG A 248 -7.94 9.26 9.65
CA ARG A 248 -7.68 8.88 11.04
C ARG A 248 -8.97 8.85 11.86
N ALA A 249 -9.79 9.89 11.74
CA ALA A 249 -11.08 9.98 12.45
C ALA A 249 -12.02 8.84 12.05
N ALA A 250 -12.08 8.47 10.77
CA ALA A 250 -12.91 7.37 10.28
C ALA A 250 -12.49 6.03 10.91
N PHE A 251 -11.19 5.71 10.93
CA PHE A 251 -10.70 4.50 11.59
C PHE A 251 -10.91 4.51 13.11
N ILE A 252 -10.70 5.65 13.79
CA ILE A 252 -10.92 5.74 15.24
C ILE A 252 -12.40 5.58 15.60
N ASN A 253 -13.32 6.00 14.73
CA ASN A 253 -14.76 5.97 14.99
C ASN A 253 -15.45 4.69 14.53
N CYS A 254 -14.77 3.75 13.87
CA CYS A 254 -15.35 2.45 13.55
C CYS A 254 -14.89 1.37 14.53
N ASP A 255 -15.64 0.27 14.60
CA ASP A 255 -15.24 -0.93 15.32
C ASP A 255 -14.50 -1.88 14.37
N TRP A 256 -15.00 -2.06 13.17
CA TRP A 256 -14.46 -3.00 12.19
C TRP A 256 -14.17 -2.31 10.87
N ALA A 257 -12.98 -2.55 10.34
CA ALA A 257 -12.73 -2.28 8.93
C ALA A 257 -13.16 -3.49 8.09
N ILE A 258 -13.86 -3.24 6.99
CA ILE A 258 -14.36 -4.31 6.12
C ILE A 258 -13.72 -4.24 4.74
N VAL A 259 -13.30 -5.41 4.25
CA VAL A 259 -12.54 -5.58 3.01
C VAL A 259 -13.20 -6.66 2.14
N PRO A 260 -14.39 -6.38 1.55
CA PRO A 260 -15.16 -7.34 0.76
C PRO A 260 -14.66 -7.41 -0.70
N TYR A 261 -13.33 -7.43 -0.90
CA TYR A 261 -12.71 -7.28 -2.22
C TYR A 261 -12.94 -8.49 -3.12
N ASN A 262 -13.03 -8.25 -4.43
CA ASN A 262 -13.09 -9.28 -5.48
C ASN A 262 -11.69 -9.81 -5.82
N SER A 263 -10.66 -8.96 -5.70
CA SER A 263 -9.26 -9.36 -5.87
C SER A 263 -8.32 -8.40 -5.15
N ALA A 264 -7.15 -8.86 -4.75
CA ALA A 264 -6.13 -8.00 -4.15
C ALA A 264 -4.74 -8.60 -4.26
N SER A 265 -3.76 -7.78 -4.62
CA SER A 265 -2.34 -8.10 -4.45
C SER A 265 -1.86 -7.78 -3.02
N GLN A 266 -2.48 -6.79 -2.40
CA GLN A 266 -2.33 -6.36 -1.01
C GLN A 266 -3.40 -5.32 -0.67
N SER A 267 -3.58 -5.02 0.62
CA SER A 267 -4.44 -3.92 1.06
C SER A 267 -3.72 -3.04 2.08
N GLY A 268 -3.46 -1.78 1.72
CA GLY A 268 -3.01 -0.75 2.66
C GLY A 268 -4.03 -0.49 3.76
N ILE A 269 -5.32 -0.66 3.46
CA ILE A 269 -6.43 -0.43 4.39
C ILE A 269 -6.38 -1.37 5.60
N ILE A 270 -5.96 -2.63 5.41
CA ILE A 270 -5.77 -3.58 6.51
C ILE A 270 -4.66 -3.09 7.45
N ILE A 271 -3.56 -2.58 6.87
CA ILE A 271 -2.44 -2.05 7.65
C ILE A 271 -2.86 -0.78 8.40
N ASP A 272 -3.61 0.09 7.73
CA ASP A 272 -4.14 1.33 8.35
C ASP A 272 -5.18 1.01 9.43
N ALA A 273 -6.03 -0.01 9.27
CA ALA A 273 -6.93 -0.48 10.31
C ALA A 273 -6.16 -0.92 11.57
N TYR A 274 -5.14 -1.74 11.40
CA TYR A 274 -4.28 -2.19 12.51
C TYR A 274 -3.52 -1.05 13.18
N LYS A 275 -3.06 -0.08 12.40
CA LYS A 275 -2.42 1.15 12.91
C LYS A 275 -3.30 1.89 13.92
N TYR A 276 -4.61 1.84 13.73
CA TYR A 276 -5.59 2.44 14.62
C TYR A 276 -6.31 1.43 15.52
N SER A 277 -5.72 0.26 15.72
CA SER A 277 -6.24 -0.80 16.59
C SER A 277 -7.63 -1.32 16.16
N ARG A 278 -7.89 -1.38 14.85
CA ARG A 278 -9.17 -1.89 14.33
C ARG A 278 -8.97 -3.27 13.73
N PRO A 279 -9.67 -4.28 14.25
CA PRO A 279 -9.71 -5.58 13.61
C PRO A 279 -10.44 -5.51 12.26
N VAL A 280 -10.17 -6.48 11.40
CA VAL A 280 -10.62 -6.49 10.01
C VAL A 280 -11.49 -7.70 9.72
N ILE A 281 -12.56 -7.53 8.94
CA ILE A 281 -13.26 -8.64 8.29
C ILE A 281 -13.01 -8.54 6.79
N ALA A 282 -12.47 -9.59 6.19
CA ALA A 282 -12.07 -9.58 4.80
C ALA A 282 -12.44 -10.85 4.05
N PHE A 283 -12.68 -10.75 2.75
CA PHE A 283 -12.67 -11.94 1.88
C PHE A 283 -11.24 -12.48 1.74
N ALA A 284 -11.13 -13.80 1.73
CA ALA A 284 -9.87 -14.51 1.50
C ALA A 284 -9.53 -14.53 0.00
N VAL A 285 -9.18 -13.34 -0.56
CA VAL A 285 -8.81 -13.17 -1.96
C VAL A 285 -7.35 -12.78 -2.12
N GLY A 286 -6.68 -13.30 -3.14
CA GLY A 286 -5.31 -12.98 -3.48
C GLY A 286 -4.37 -13.08 -2.28
N ALA A 287 -3.64 -12.01 -1.97
CA ALA A 287 -2.70 -11.96 -0.84
C ALA A 287 -3.32 -11.45 0.48
N ILE A 288 -4.63 -11.21 0.56
CA ILE A 288 -5.28 -10.79 1.82
C ILE A 288 -5.04 -11.77 2.97
N PRO A 289 -5.09 -13.12 2.78
CA PRO A 289 -4.82 -14.06 3.86
C PRO A 289 -3.42 -13.91 4.50
N GLU A 290 -2.44 -13.39 3.77
CA GLU A 290 -1.11 -13.10 4.35
C GLU A 290 -1.14 -11.91 5.33
N GLN A 291 -2.16 -11.06 5.25
CA GLN A 291 -2.25 -9.82 6.03
C GLN A 291 -3.05 -9.95 7.32
N LEU A 292 -3.76 -11.06 7.52
CA LEU A 292 -4.55 -11.32 8.71
C LEU A 292 -4.03 -12.55 9.49
N ASP A 293 -4.14 -12.49 10.81
CA ASP A 293 -4.12 -13.64 11.70
C ASP A 293 -5.58 -13.96 12.07
N ASP A 294 -6.16 -14.94 11.32
CA ASP A 294 -7.59 -15.26 11.39
C ASP A 294 -8.01 -15.68 12.80
N GLY A 295 -9.09 -15.08 13.28
CA GLY A 295 -9.60 -15.26 14.63
C GLY A 295 -8.87 -14.44 15.72
N LYS A 296 -7.75 -13.73 15.38
CA LYS A 296 -7.01 -12.91 16.33
C LYS A 296 -6.97 -11.44 15.94
N SER A 297 -6.48 -11.12 14.74
CA SER A 297 -6.44 -9.74 14.27
C SER A 297 -7.67 -9.34 13.46
N GLY A 298 -8.58 -10.26 13.25
CA GLY A 298 -9.79 -10.12 12.45
C GLY A 298 -10.30 -11.47 11.96
N TYR A 299 -11.13 -11.45 10.93
CA TYR A 299 -11.74 -12.66 10.37
C TYR A 299 -11.60 -12.73 8.85
N LEU A 300 -11.26 -13.91 8.34
CA LEU A 300 -11.29 -14.24 6.93
C LEU A 300 -12.61 -14.94 6.59
N VAL A 301 -13.22 -14.56 5.48
CA VAL A 301 -14.44 -15.15 4.95
C VAL A 301 -14.16 -15.65 3.53
N GLU A 302 -14.78 -16.72 3.13
CA GLU A 302 -14.70 -17.27 1.78
C GLU A 302 -15.07 -16.21 0.73
N ALA A 303 -14.25 -16.12 -0.32
CA ALA A 303 -14.39 -15.14 -1.37
C ALA A 303 -15.79 -15.19 -2.04
N GLY A 304 -16.47 -14.05 -2.11
CA GLY A 304 -17.78 -13.90 -2.75
C GLY A 304 -18.97 -14.41 -1.94
N ASP A 305 -18.76 -14.99 -0.74
CA ASP A 305 -19.86 -15.43 0.12
C ASP A 305 -20.36 -14.27 1.01
N ASN A 306 -21.19 -13.40 0.42
CA ASN A 306 -21.76 -12.23 1.10
C ASN A 306 -22.64 -12.62 2.29
N GLN A 307 -23.28 -13.78 2.26
CA GLN A 307 -24.09 -14.31 3.38
C GLN A 307 -23.22 -14.63 4.59
N LYS A 308 -22.12 -15.36 4.37
CA LYS A 308 -21.16 -15.66 5.44
C LYS A 308 -20.47 -14.39 5.93
N PHE A 309 -20.16 -13.44 5.04
CA PHE A 309 -19.57 -12.16 5.43
C PHE A 309 -20.49 -11.38 6.38
N ALA A 310 -21.77 -11.24 5.99
CA ALA A 310 -22.77 -10.58 6.81
C ALA A 310 -23.01 -11.30 8.15
N ALA A 311 -23.04 -12.63 8.15
CA ALA A 311 -23.16 -13.42 9.37
C ALA A 311 -21.97 -13.20 10.31
N LYS A 312 -20.74 -13.22 9.77
CA LYS A 312 -19.51 -12.96 10.54
C LYS A 312 -19.47 -11.52 11.08
N LEU A 313 -19.88 -10.54 10.30
CA LEU A 313 -19.96 -9.15 10.76
C LEU A 313 -20.96 -8.98 11.91
N LYS A 314 -22.14 -9.61 11.82
CA LYS A 314 -23.13 -9.60 12.91
C LYS A 314 -22.63 -10.28 14.17
N GLU A 315 -21.91 -11.40 14.05
CA GLU A 315 -21.25 -12.10 15.15
C GLU A 315 -20.20 -11.17 15.81
N ALA A 316 -19.33 -10.57 15.00
CA ALA A 316 -18.27 -9.68 15.42
C ALA A 316 -18.80 -8.43 16.17
N MET A 317 -19.90 -7.86 15.71
CA MET A 317 -20.55 -6.71 16.38
C MET A 317 -21.21 -7.07 17.73
N ARG A 318 -21.35 -8.38 18.04
CA ARG A 318 -21.91 -8.87 19.32
C ARG A 318 -20.87 -9.31 20.33
N LEU A 319 -19.60 -9.18 20.01
CA LEU A 319 -18.53 -9.47 20.97
C LEU A 319 -18.70 -8.60 22.21
N SER A 320 -18.40 -9.16 23.39
CA SER A 320 -18.34 -8.34 24.61
C SER A 320 -17.22 -7.28 24.48
N ALA A 321 -17.30 -6.23 25.28
CA ALA A 321 -16.27 -5.19 25.30
C ALA A 321 -14.88 -5.81 25.54
N GLU A 322 -14.75 -6.75 26.49
CA GLU A 322 -13.48 -7.42 26.77
C GLU A 322 -12.96 -8.25 25.59
N GLN A 323 -13.86 -8.97 24.89
CA GLN A 323 -13.49 -9.76 23.71
C GLN A 323 -13.03 -8.87 22.56
N TYR A 324 -13.77 -7.79 22.30
CA TYR A 324 -13.42 -6.85 21.26
C TYR A 324 -12.11 -6.11 21.57
N ASP A 325 -11.92 -5.65 22.82
CA ASP A 325 -10.68 -4.98 23.25
C ASP A 325 -9.46 -5.91 23.14
N ALA A 326 -9.63 -7.20 23.46
CA ALA A 326 -8.59 -8.20 23.27
C ALA A 326 -8.21 -8.33 21.79
N MET A 327 -9.20 -8.48 20.89
CA MET A 327 -8.96 -8.59 19.44
C MET A 327 -8.38 -7.31 18.86
N SER A 328 -8.83 -6.15 19.29
CA SER A 328 -8.29 -4.84 18.92
C SER A 328 -6.82 -4.70 19.29
N ARG A 329 -6.45 -5.16 20.48
CA ARG A 329 -5.05 -5.20 20.95
C ARG A 329 -4.20 -6.15 20.12
N GLU A 330 -4.71 -7.35 19.83
CA GLU A 330 -4.04 -8.32 18.96
C GLU A 330 -3.85 -7.78 17.54
N ALA A 331 -4.86 -7.11 16.98
CA ALA A 331 -4.77 -6.46 15.67
C ALA A 331 -3.64 -5.40 15.62
N TYR A 332 -3.57 -4.54 16.65
CA TYR A 332 -2.49 -3.56 16.75
C TYR A 332 -1.12 -4.22 16.93
N GLN A 333 -0.99 -5.21 17.80
CA GLN A 333 0.27 -5.91 18.05
C GLN A 333 0.76 -6.67 16.82
N TYR A 334 -0.14 -7.39 16.14
CA TYR A 334 0.17 -8.05 14.88
C TYR A 334 0.61 -7.05 13.81
N GLY A 335 -0.15 -5.96 13.64
CA GLY A 335 0.14 -4.92 12.66
C GLY A 335 1.45 -4.20 12.96
N SER A 336 1.68 -3.75 14.18
CA SER A 336 2.89 -3.02 14.57
C SER A 336 4.15 -3.90 14.45
N LYS A 337 4.09 -5.16 14.85
CA LYS A 337 5.20 -6.10 14.71
C LYS A 337 5.56 -6.34 13.24
N LYS A 338 4.55 -6.46 12.37
CA LYS A 338 4.75 -6.82 10.97
C LYS A 338 4.97 -5.61 10.07
N TYR A 339 4.24 -4.51 10.31
CA TYR A 339 4.13 -3.40 9.38
C TYR A 339 4.66 -2.06 9.91
N ALA A 340 5.08 -1.95 11.18
CA ALA A 340 5.66 -0.70 11.64
C ALA A 340 7.01 -0.43 10.98
N THR A 341 7.24 0.82 10.56
CA THR A 341 8.48 1.24 9.89
C THR A 341 9.71 0.88 10.71
N SER A 342 9.66 1.07 12.03
CA SER A 342 10.76 0.74 12.95
C SER A 342 11.17 -0.74 12.91
N GLY A 343 10.20 -1.66 12.73
CA GLY A 343 10.48 -3.09 12.55
C GLY A 343 10.85 -3.47 11.11
N ALA A 344 10.37 -2.69 10.12
CA ALA A 344 10.65 -2.92 8.71
C ALA A 344 12.07 -2.51 8.32
N VAL A 345 12.68 -1.55 9.03
CA VAL A 345 14.00 -1.02 8.70
C VAL A 345 15.09 -2.11 8.73
N GLU A 346 15.07 -3.01 9.72
CA GLU A 346 16.04 -4.09 9.80
C GLU A 346 15.89 -5.08 8.64
N ARG A 347 14.66 -5.49 8.32
CA ARG A 347 14.38 -6.37 7.16
C ARG A 347 14.74 -5.71 5.83
N PHE A 348 14.60 -4.38 5.75
CA PHE A 348 15.03 -3.62 4.59
C PHE A 348 16.56 -3.59 4.46
N VAL A 349 17.29 -3.40 5.56
CA VAL A 349 18.75 -3.46 5.60
C VAL A 349 19.24 -4.88 5.24
N ASP A 350 18.63 -5.92 5.80
CA ASP A 350 18.92 -7.31 5.46
C ASP A 350 18.77 -7.55 3.94
N LEU A 351 17.66 -7.06 3.35
CA LEU A 351 17.43 -7.13 1.90
C LEU A 351 18.54 -6.46 1.09
N LEU A 352 19.03 -5.30 1.54
CA LEU A 352 20.13 -4.59 0.87
C LEU A 352 21.48 -5.32 1.02
N GLU A 353 21.65 -6.12 2.07
CA GLU A 353 22.90 -6.80 2.41
C GLU A 353 23.00 -8.24 1.91
N GLU A 354 21.89 -9.01 1.90
CA GLU A 354 21.84 -10.41 1.43
C GLU A 354 22.27 -10.62 -0.03
N ASN A 355 22.31 -9.56 -0.78
CA ASN A 355 22.56 -9.61 -2.21
C ASN A 355 23.96 -9.09 -2.60
N LYS A 356 24.96 -9.29 -1.74
CA LYS A 356 26.36 -8.98 -2.04
C LYS A 356 27.03 -10.04 -2.91
#